data_87cb84bdbfeeaa2d3ec7272e17893eff
#
_entry.id   87cb84bdbfeeaa2d3ec7272e17893eff
#
_cell.length_a   1.000
_cell.length_b   1.000
_cell.length_c   1.000
_cell.angle_alpha   90.00
_cell.angle_beta   90.00
_cell.angle_gamma   90.00
#
_symmetry.space_group_name_H-M   'P 1'
#
loop_
_entity.id
_entity.type
_entity.pdbx_description
1 polymer ?
#
loop_
_entity_poly.entity_id
_entity_poly.type
_entity_poly.pdbx_seq_one_letter_code
_entity_poly.pdbx_strand_id
1 'polypeptide(L)'
;LGICIGGPLIWNLLRKAKYRVTCATLVHPSGFTSSHPDIYFQNNISGWIPNLIQNNPKITLDMATKFLNNMYTKRADFVFTVDRDFVRNCETPILILPDDIPAHPYATAMETALLAPNSQVSLYPWKENDRKIELALRHISIFLSSYSQPDSI
;
A
#
# COMPACT_ATOMS: atom_id res chain seq x y z
N LEU A 1 6.82 1.18 6.91
CA LEU A 1 6.71 1.72 5.57
C LEU A 1 6.30 0.61 4.60
N GLY A 2 5.35 0.87 3.70
CA GLY A 2 4.90 -0.06 2.65
C GLY A 2 4.88 0.59 1.28
N ILE A 3 5.49 -0.10 0.31
CA ILE A 3 5.61 0.34 -1.07
C ILE A 3 4.66 -0.51 -1.93
N CYS A 4 3.92 0.08 -2.86
CA CYS A 4 3.02 -0.60 -3.77
C CYS A 4 2.01 -1.47 -2.99
N ILE A 5 2.01 -2.80 -3.21
CA ILE A 5 1.18 -3.76 -2.44
C ILE A 5 1.47 -3.74 -0.93
N GLY A 6 2.62 -3.22 -0.52
CA GLY A 6 2.93 -2.98 0.88
C GLY A 6 1.93 -2.05 1.58
N GLY A 7 1.30 -1.11 0.86
CA GLY A 7 0.23 -0.28 1.39
C GLY A 7 -0.97 -1.10 1.91
N PRO A 8 -1.64 -1.89 1.05
CA PRO A 8 -2.67 -2.84 1.48
C PRO A 8 -2.25 -3.78 2.61
N LEU A 9 -1.00 -4.26 2.60
CA LEU A 9 -0.48 -5.12 3.66
C LEU A 9 -0.36 -4.39 5.00
N ILE A 10 0.03 -3.10 4.99
CA ILE A 10 0.02 -2.25 6.20
C ILE A 10 -1.39 -2.13 6.77
N TRP A 11 -2.41 -1.87 5.95
CA TRP A 11 -3.79 -1.83 6.42
C TRP A 11 -4.22 -3.14 7.09
N ASN A 12 -3.83 -4.28 6.52
CA ASN A 12 -4.08 -5.58 7.14
C ASN A 12 -3.31 -5.76 8.46
N LEU A 13 -2.08 -5.26 8.54
CA LEU A 13 -1.28 -5.27 9.77
C LEU A 13 -1.95 -4.42 10.86
N LEU A 14 -2.39 -3.20 10.53
CA LEU A 14 -3.09 -2.31 11.46
C LEU A 14 -4.38 -2.94 11.99
N ARG A 15 -5.12 -3.65 11.13
CA ARG A 15 -6.31 -4.40 11.56
C ARG A 15 -6.01 -5.50 12.57
N LYS A 16 -4.87 -6.18 12.40
CA LYS A 16 -4.49 -7.33 13.24
C LYS A 16 -3.65 -6.98 14.45
N ALA A 17 -2.90 -5.90 14.41
CA ALA A 17 -1.88 -5.56 15.39
C ALA A 17 -1.78 -4.05 15.66
N LYS A 18 -2.93 -3.37 15.77
CA LYS A 18 -3.07 -1.92 15.98
C LYS A 18 -2.09 -1.35 16.99
N TYR A 19 -1.96 -1.98 18.14
CA TYR A 19 -1.12 -1.48 19.26
C TYR A 19 0.39 -1.66 19.08
N ARG A 20 0.82 -2.29 17.99
CA ARG A 20 2.23 -2.53 17.68
C ARG A 20 2.78 -1.59 16.60
N VAL A 21 1.96 -0.70 16.08
CA VAL A 21 2.32 0.20 14.99
C VAL A 21 2.08 1.63 15.47
N THR A 22 3.14 2.38 15.66
CA THR A 22 3.10 3.78 16.11
C THR A 22 2.71 4.74 15.00
N CYS A 23 3.17 4.49 13.77
CA CYS A 23 2.78 5.22 12.56
C CYS A 23 3.04 4.37 11.33
N ALA A 24 2.53 4.76 10.17
CA ALA A 24 2.75 4.06 8.91
C ALA A 24 2.94 5.02 7.73
N THR A 25 3.80 4.63 6.78
CA THR A 25 3.99 5.36 5.52
C THR A 25 3.61 4.47 4.35
N LEU A 26 2.74 4.95 3.49
CA LEU A 26 2.24 4.29 2.28
C LEU A 26 2.85 4.99 1.05
N VAL A 27 3.81 4.34 0.41
CA VAL A 27 4.50 4.89 -0.76
C VAL A 27 3.88 4.30 -2.02
N HIS A 28 3.31 5.13 -2.88
CA HIS A 28 2.51 4.78 -4.07
C HIS A 28 1.67 3.50 -3.83
N PRO A 29 0.73 3.56 -2.86
CA PRO A 29 0.00 2.38 -2.45
C PRO A 29 -0.85 1.81 -3.58
N SER A 30 -0.88 0.50 -3.68
CA SER A 30 -1.82 -0.22 -4.54
C SER A 30 -3.26 -0.01 -4.11
N GLY A 31 -4.16 0.07 -5.07
CA GLY A 31 -5.59 0.17 -4.81
C GLY A 31 -6.41 -0.31 -6.00
N PHE A 32 -7.66 -0.64 -5.74
CA PHE A 32 -8.59 -1.05 -6.79
C PHE A 32 -8.96 0.15 -7.68
N THR A 33 -9.07 -0.10 -8.97
CA THR A 33 -9.66 0.82 -9.93
C THR A 33 -10.61 0.09 -10.86
N SER A 34 -11.82 0.63 -11.04
CA SER A 34 -12.84 0.04 -11.90
C SER A 34 -12.49 0.06 -13.40
N SER A 35 -11.60 0.98 -13.81
CA SER A 35 -11.10 1.04 -15.18
C SER A 35 -10.14 -0.09 -15.53
N HIS A 36 -9.49 -0.70 -14.56
CA HIS A 36 -8.54 -1.81 -14.73
C HIS A 36 -8.69 -2.82 -13.57
N PRO A 37 -9.84 -3.49 -13.46
CA PRO A 37 -10.19 -4.29 -12.28
C PRO A 37 -9.25 -5.47 -12.03
N ASP A 38 -8.67 -6.03 -13.09
CA ASP A 38 -7.81 -7.22 -13.04
C ASP A 38 -6.33 -6.94 -13.18
N ILE A 39 -5.90 -5.67 -13.16
CA ILE A 39 -4.52 -5.29 -13.49
C ILE A 39 -3.48 -6.03 -12.64
N TYR A 40 -3.73 -6.19 -11.36
CA TYR A 40 -2.79 -6.89 -10.48
C TYR A 40 -2.75 -8.38 -10.75
N PHE A 41 -3.91 -9.00 -10.97
CA PHE A 41 -3.98 -10.41 -11.30
C PHE A 41 -3.22 -10.69 -12.61
N GLN A 42 -3.52 -9.95 -13.67
CA GLN A 42 -2.93 -10.12 -14.99
C GLN A 42 -1.41 -9.87 -15.00
N ASN A 43 -0.95 -8.80 -14.36
CA ASN A 43 0.48 -8.47 -14.30
C ASN A 43 1.28 -9.52 -13.51
N ASN A 44 0.71 -10.11 -12.46
CA ASN A 44 1.40 -11.13 -11.68
C ASN A 44 1.37 -12.49 -12.34
N ILE A 45 0.22 -12.90 -12.93
CA ILE A 45 0.10 -14.23 -13.56
C ILE A 45 1.02 -14.36 -14.78
N SER A 46 1.20 -13.27 -15.55
CA SER A 46 2.05 -13.26 -16.75
C SER A 46 3.50 -12.87 -16.49
N GLY A 47 3.77 -11.97 -15.55
CA GLY A 47 5.10 -11.42 -15.30
C GLY A 47 5.89 -12.15 -14.20
N TRP A 48 5.30 -12.29 -13.03
CA TRP A 48 6.01 -12.81 -11.85
C TRP A 48 5.91 -14.32 -11.67
N ILE A 49 4.73 -14.90 -11.89
CA ILE A 49 4.47 -16.33 -11.62
C ILE A 49 5.33 -17.29 -12.44
N PRO A 50 5.60 -17.07 -13.75
CA PRO A 50 6.45 -17.98 -14.52
C PRO A 50 7.85 -18.14 -13.91
N ASN A 51 8.47 -17.04 -13.53
CA ASN A 51 9.80 -17.06 -12.89
C ASN A 51 9.76 -17.73 -11.50
N LEU A 52 8.69 -17.52 -10.74
CA LEU A 52 8.52 -18.15 -9.43
C LEU A 52 8.44 -19.68 -9.55
N ILE A 53 7.66 -20.19 -10.50
CA ILE A 53 7.51 -21.64 -10.74
C ILE A 53 8.83 -22.22 -11.25
N GLN A 54 9.51 -21.54 -12.16
CA GLN A 54 10.81 -21.96 -12.68
C GLN A 54 11.84 -22.11 -11.56
N ASN A 55 11.88 -21.15 -10.64
CA ASN A 55 12.85 -21.14 -9.54
C ASN A 55 12.45 -22.04 -8.35
N ASN A 56 11.17 -22.39 -8.24
CA ASN A 56 10.66 -23.30 -7.20
C ASN A 56 9.59 -24.24 -7.74
N PRO A 57 9.97 -25.41 -8.27
CA PRO A 57 9.06 -26.40 -8.85
C PRO A 57 7.98 -26.96 -7.90
N LYS A 58 8.10 -26.71 -6.59
CA LYS A 58 7.06 -27.07 -5.62
C LYS A 58 5.84 -26.15 -5.69
N ILE A 59 5.97 -24.98 -6.30
CA ILE A 59 4.87 -24.02 -6.51
C ILE A 59 4.23 -24.34 -7.86
N THR A 60 2.96 -24.69 -7.83
CA THR A 60 2.18 -24.94 -9.06
C THR A 60 1.46 -23.68 -9.52
N LEU A 61 1.07 -23.64 -10.79
CA LEU A 61 0.24 -22.56 -11.33
C LEU A 61 -1.09 -22.42 -10.57
N ASP A 62 -1.69 -23.54 -10.18
CA ASP A 62 -2.94 -23.55 -9.39
C ASP A 62 -2.74 -22.87 -8.02
N MET A 63 -1.67 -23.22 -7.30
CA MET A 63 -1.33 -22.57 -6.03
C MET A 63 -1.14 -21.05 -6.20
N ALA A 64 -0.41 -20.63 -7.23
CA ALA A 64 -0.16 -19.23 -7.53
C ALA A 64 -1.44 -18.48 -7.93
N THR A 65 -2.28 -19.08 -8.77
CA THR A 65 -3.58 -18.53 -9.16
C THR A 65 -4.50 -18.36 -7.94
N LYS A 66 -4.57 -19.36 -7.08
CA LYS A 66 -5.35 -19.30 -5.84
C LYS A 66 -4.86 -18.20 -4.89
N PHE A 67 -3.55 -18.01 -4.79
CA PHE A 67 -2.94 -16.94 -4.02
C PHE A 67 -3.35 -15.56 -4.58
N LEU A 68 -3.20 -15.33 -5.89
CA LEU A 68 -3.57 -14.07 -6.53
C LEU A 68 -5.06 -13.77 -6.40
N ASN A 69 -5.93 -14.78 -6.57
CA ASN A 69 -7.36 -14.62 -6.34
C ASN A 69 -7.69 -14.19 -4.91
N ASN A 70 -7.01 -14.78 -3.93
CA ASN A 70 -7.20 -14.39 -2.53
C ASN A 70 -6.75 -12.96 -2.25
N MET A 71 -5.70 -12.49 -2.94
CA MET A 71 -5.17 -11.13 -2.74
C MET A 71 -6.02 -10.05 -3.43
N TYR A 72 -6.43 -10.28 -4.69
CA TYR A 72 -6.91 -9.20 -5.55
C TYR A 72 -8.37 -9.38 -6.00
N THR A 73 -8.88 -10.61 -6.12
CA THR A 73 -10.19 -10.87 -6.69
C THR A 73 -11.28 -11.01 -5.64
N LYS A 74 -11.00 -11.70 -4.54
CA LYS A 74 -12.02 -11.94 -3.49
C LYS A 74 -12.54 -10.66 -2.85
N ARG A 75 -11.73 -9.60 -2.82
CA ARG A 75 -12.09 -8.29 -2.32
C ARG A 75 -11.57 -7.23 -3.29
N ALA A 76 -12.12 -7.25 -4.50
CA ALA A 76 -11.80 -6.30 -5.57
C ALA A 76 -12.48 -4.94 -5.28
N ASP A 77 -12.02 -4.25 -4.24
CA ASP A 77 -12.50 -2.94 -3.82
C ASP A 77 -11.42 -2.20 -3.03
N PHE A 78 -11.41 -0.88 -3.13
CA PHE A 78 -10.66 0.07 -2.32
C PHE A 78 -9.16 -0.30 -2.21
N VAL A 79 -8.71 -0.72 -1.01
CA VAL A 79 -7.32 -1.14 -0.75
C VAL A 79 -7.18 -2.66 -0.56
N PHE A 80 -8.10 -3.46 -1.05
CA PHE A 80 -8.16 -4.93 -1.03
C PHE A 80 -8.26 -5.60 0.34
N THR A 81 -7.72 -5.03 1.40
CA THR A 81 -7.52 -5.70 2.70
C THR A 81 -8.45 -5.24 3.80
N VAL A 82 -8.88 -3.99 3.77
CA VAL A 82 -9.80 -3.38 4.73
C VAL A 82 -10.89 -2.60 4.00
N ASP A 83 -11.99 -2.33 4.67
CA ASP A 83 -13.05 -1.46 4.18
C ASP A 83 -12.82 0.00 4.60
N ARG A 84 -13.68 0.89 4.09
CA ARG A 84 -13.64 2.32 4.35
C ARG A 84 -13.94 2.65 5.81
N ASP A 85 -14.81 1.87 6.45
CA ASP A 85 -15.16 2.09 7.86
C ASP A 85 -13.99 1.77 8.79
N PHE A 86 -13.20 0.74 8.47
CA PHE A 86 -11.96 0.50 9.20
C PHE A 86 -10.99 1.68 9.09
N VAL A 87 -10.82 2.24 7.89
CA VAL A 87 -9.91 3.38 7.68
C VAL A 87 -10.39 4.62 8.41
N ARG A 88 -11.70 4.91 8.41
CA ARG A 88 -12.29 6.04 9.18
C ARG A 88 -12.05 5.95 10.69
N ASN A 89 -11.96 4.75 11.21
CA ASN A 89 -11.77 4.50 12.64
C ASN A 89 -10.30 4.19 13.00
N CYS A 90 -9.38 4.28 12.06
CA CYS A 90 -7.97 4.03 12.28
C CYS A 90 -7.25 5.29 12.76
N GLU A 91 -6.97 5.37 14.04
CA GLU A 91 -6.30 6.52 14.66
C GLU A 91 -4.78 6.53 14.45
N THR A 92 -4.19 5.45 13.96
CA THR A 92 -2.75 5.39 13.68
C THR A 92 -2.37 6.46 12.67
N PRO A 93 -1.35 7.29 12.95
CA PRO A 93 -0.86 8.28 11.99
C PRO A 93 -0.36 7.64 10.69
N ILE A 94 -0.83 8.17 9.57
CA ILE A 94 -0.53 7.64 8.23
C ILE A 94 0.05 8.75 7.35
N LEU A 95 1.21 8.52 6.75
CA LEU A 95 1.74 9.36 5.66
C LEU A 95 1.50 8.65 4.32
N ILE A 96 0.94 9.36 3.35
CA ILE A 96 0.65 8.83 2.02
C ILE A 96 1.46 9.61 0.98
N LEU A 97 2.24 8.91 0.17
CA LEU A 97 2.90 9.42 -1.03
C LEU A 97 2.13 8.86 -2.23
N PRO A 98 1.23 9.64 -2.85
CA PRO A 98 0.40 9.13 -3.94
C PRO A 98 1.18 8.94 -5.23
N ASP A 99 0.60 8.19 -6.16
CA ASP A 99 1.02 8.04 -7.55
C ASP A 99 -0.22 8.10 -8.43
N ASP A 100 -0.07 8.13 -9.75
CA ASP A 100 -1.19 8.12 -10.68
C ASP A 100 -0.91 7.22 -11.88
N ILE A 101 -0.93 5.93 -11.61
CA ILE A 101 -0.92 4.88 -12.64
C ILE A 101 -2.01 3.85 -12.29
N PRO A 102 -2.46 3.01 -13.24
CA PRO A 102 -3.51 2.03 -12.97
C PRO A 102 -3.26 1.11 -11.78
N ALA A 103 -1.99 0.77 -11.52
CA ALA A 103 -1.60 -0.03 -10.35
C ALA A 103 -1.53 0.77 -9.04
N HIS A 104 -1.40 2.09 -9.10
CA HIS A 104 -1.35 2.99 -7.94
C HIS A 104 -2.31 4.15 -8.16
N PRO A 105 -3.63 3.92 -8.11
CA PRO A 105 -4.61 4.94 -8.49
C PRO A 105 -4.61 6.10 -7.49
N TYR A 106 -4.40 7.31 -8.01
CA TYR A 106 -4.40 8.54 -7.23
C TYR A 106 -5.70 8.72 -6.44
N ALA A 107 -6.84 8.44 -7.09
CA ALA A 107 -8.15 8.56 -6.47
C ALA A 107 -8.27 7.69 -5.21
N THR A 108 -7.80 6.43 -5.24
CA THR A 108 -7.84 5.54 -4.08
C THR A 108 -6.89 6.00 -2.96
N ALA A 109 -5.71 6.50 -3.31
CA ALA A 109 -4.78 7.07 -2.34
C ALA A 109 -5.37 8.31 -1.65
N MET A 110 -6.03 9.19 -2.40
CA MET A 110 -6.69 10.39 -1.86
C MET A 110 -7.95 10.05 -1.07
N GLU A 111 -8.76 9.08 -1.52
CA GLU A 111 -9.88 8.58 -0.72
C GLU A 111 -9.40 8.05 0.64
N THR A 112 -8.32 7.29 0.64
CA THR A 112 -7.68 6.80 1.87
C THR A 112 -7.27 7.95 2.80
N ALA A 113 -6.64 8.99 2.24
CA ALA A 113 -6.22 10.17 3.00
C ALA A 113 -7.42 10.94 3.59
N LEU A 114 -8.49 11.08 2.84
CA LEU A 114 -9.71 11.77 3.30
C LEU A 114 -10.45 10.99 4.39
N LEU A 115 -10.36 9.68 4.39
CA LEU A 115 -11.02 8.82 5.38
C LEU A 115 -10.22 8.69 6.67
N ALA A 116 -8.91 8.53 6.59
CA ALA A 116 -8.06 8.32 7.75
C ALA A 116 -7.91 9.62 8.59
N PRO A 117 -8.34 9.63 9.85
CA PRO A 117 -8.42 10.87 10.65
C PRO A 117 -7.07 11.53 10.91
N ASN A 118 -6.00 10.75 11.00
CA ASN A 118 -4.64 11.23 11.27
C ASN A 118 -3.71 11.02 10.05
N SER A 119 -4.19 11.39 8.86
CA SER A 119 -3.42 11.26 7.64
C SER A 119 -2.69 12.54 7.24
N GLN A 120 -1.55 12.36 6.59
CA GLN A 120 -0.81 13.40 5.88
C GLN A 120 -0.57 12.92 4.45
N VAL A 121 -0.61 13.84 3.49
CA VAL A 121 -0.26 13.56 2.09
C VAL A 121 1.02 14.30 1.76
N SER A 122 1.99 13.60 1.19
CA SER A 122 3.22 14.23 0.70
C SER A 122 2.98 14.90 -0.65
N LEU A 123 3.96 15.68 -1.09
CA LEU A 123 3.88 16.36 -2.38
C LEU A 123 3.59 15.38 -3.52
N TYR A 124 2.88 15.85 -4.55
CA TYR A 124 2.62 15.10 -5.77
C TYR A 124 2.79 16.04 -6.99
N PRO A 125 3.41 15.59 -8.07
CA PRO A 125 4.13 14.33 -8.26
C PRO A 125 5.52 14.36 -7.61
N TRP A 126 5.80 13.42 -6.70
CA TRP A 126 7.04 13.41 -5.93
C TRP A 126 8.22 12.74 -6.66
N LYS A 127 7.95 11.93 -7.70
CA LYS A 127 8.95 11.21 -8.51
C LYS A 127 9.43 11.99 -9.75
N GLU A 128 9.00 13.22 -9.94
CA GLU A 128 9.22 13.97 -11.18
C GLU A 128 10.69 14.35 -11.42
N ASN A 129 11.42 14.62 -10.33
CA ASN A 129 12.85 14.96 -10.37
C ASN A 129 13.50 14.71 -9.01
N ASP A 130 14.85 14.72 -8.97
CA ASP A 130 15.64 14.42 -7.78
C ASP A 130 15.29 15.31 -6.60
N ARG A 131 15.07 16.62 -6.82
CA ARG A 131 14.69 17.56 -5.76
C ARG A 131 13.37 17.19 -5.10
N LYS A 132 12.38 16.76 -5.88
CA LYS A 132 11.08 16.32 -5.35
C LYS A 132 11.21 14.98 -4.61
N ILE A 133 12.05 14.08 -5.11
CA ILE A 133 12.38 12.82 -4.42
C ILE A 133 13.02 13.13 -3.07
N GLU A 134 14.02 14.03 -2.99
CA GLU A 134 14.66 14.43 -1.75
C GLU A 134 13.66 15.03 -0.75
N LEU A 135 12.75 15.89 -1.22
CA LEU A 135 11.70 16.48 -0.36
C LEU A 135 10.75 15.41 0.18
N ALA A 136 10.36 14.44 -0.66
CA ALA A 136 9.52 13.33 -0.23
C ALA A 136 10.23 12.44 0.81
N LEU A 137 11.50 12.12 0.60
CA LEU A 137 12.31 11.36 1.56
C LEU A 137 12.48 12.11 2.88
N ARG A 138 12.70 13.43 2.82
CA ARG A 138 12.75 14.28 4.01
C ARG A 138 11.42 14.27 4.76
N HIS A 139 10.29 14.34 4.06
CA HIS A 139 8.97 14.25 4.67
C HIS A 139 8.77 12.92 5.37
N ILE A 140 9.13 11.80 4.72
CA ILE A 140 9.10 10.47 5.35
C ILE A 140 9.94 10.45 6.63
N SER A 141 11.17 10.94 6.56
CA SER A 141 12.10 10.96 7.72
C SER A 141 11.52 11.75 8.88
N ILE A 142 11.04 12.97 8.64
CA ILE A 142 10.42 13.82 9.66
C ILE A 142 9.18 13.14 10.25
N PHE A 143 8.30 12.61 9.40
CA PHE A 143 7.09 11.91 9.85
C PHE A 143 7.43 10.73 10.76
N LEU A 144 8.31 9.83 10.34
CA LEU A 144 8.71 8.67 11.14
C LEU A 144 9.34 9.09 12.45
N SER A 145 10.24 10.10 12.44
CA SER A 145 10.89 10.62 13.66
C SER A 145 9.90 11.22 14.65
N SER A 146 8.82 11.86 14.15
CA SER A 146 7.80 12.48 15.02
C SER A 146 6.99 11.46 15.83
N TYR A 147 6.99 10.20 15.42
CA TYR A 147 6.27 9.10 16.08
C TYR A 147 7.20 8.01 16.63
N SER A 148 8.51 8.18 16.49
CA SER A 148 9.48 7.34 17.19
C SER A 148 9.39 7.65 18.67
N GLN A 149 9.22 6.64 19.52
CA GLN A 149 9.39 6.86 20.97
C GLN A 149 10.86 7.23 21.20
N PRO A 150 11.15 8.24 22.01
CA PRO A 150 12.52 8.42 22.49
C PRO A 150 12.93 7.14 23.19
N ASP A 151 14.11 6.63 22.86
CA ASP A 151 14.70 5.51 23.56
C ASP A 151 14.58 5.75 25.05
N SER A 152 13.88 4.87 25.75
CA SER A 152 13.82 4.88 27.20
C SER A 152 15.24 4.54 27.68
N ILE A 153 16.04 5.57 27.97
CA ILE A 153 17.34 5.45 28.61
C ILE A 153 17.15 4.99 30.06
#